data_01acb8df0712db6863af0833e3fd9bc8
#
_entry.id   01acb8df0712db6863af0833e3fd9bc8
#
_cell.length_a   1.000
_cell.length_b   1.000
_cell.length_c   1.000
_cell.angle_alpha   90.00
_cell.angle_beta   90.00
_cell.angle_gamma   90.00
#
_symmetry.space_group_name_H-M   'P 1'
#
loop_
_entity.id
_entity.type
_entity.pdbx_description
1 polymer ?
#
loop_
_entity_poly.entity_id
_entity_poly.type
_entity_poly.pdbx_seq_one_letter_code
_entity_poly.pdbx_strand_id
1 'polypeptide(L)'
;MQLFSTPTLVTLGLAGGQGKSTVALMLGRYLGRLGIPVLFIDADPQSSLTSFLGVKVQPNTPTLLEVITQSEEKTPLINAIAPVPDVQLDNRTISNANLFLIPSDDGLENANYKLASSGISLFILRNRLQPIANNFGVIIVDPPPERSHLAQTSLGAGDKWIIPAEANVKGVQSLVRTLELVKEFQPALPYGSLLGVVPFRAKWTGVNPTKATKSSIEAMGEIVGKELMLPHILESDVYKNAINQRVSPSDLGQPGLEYPISVLAHQLKPALAEQYAKLIPTETV
;
A
#
# COMPACT_ATOMS: atom_id res chain seq x y z
N MET A 1 9.42 -16.02 16.09
CA MET A 1 9.42 -15.34 14.78
C MET A 1 9.88 -13.91 15.02
N GLN A 2 10.99 -13.51 14.43
CA GLN A 2 11.61 -12.21 14.70
C GLN A 2 10.74 -11.11 14.07
N LEU A 3 10.38 -10.08 14.85
CA LEU A 3 9.77 -8.87 14.33
C LEU A 3 10.80 -8.18 13.42
N PHE A 4 10.41 -7.77 12.23
CA PHE A 4 11.27 -6.93 11.41
C PHE A 4 11.46 -5.59 12.11
N SER A 5 12.67 -5.02 12.01
CA SER A 5 12.89 -3.64 12.44
C SER A 5 12.20 -2.65 11.50
N THR A 6 11.95 -3.06 10.24
CA THR A 6 11.25 -2.28 9.22
C THR A 6 9.80 -2.74 9.10
N PRO A 7 8.81 -1.85 9.30
CA PRO A 7 7.41 -2.22 9.18
C PRO A 7 7.03 -2.54 7.73
N THR A 8 6.29 -3.62 7.55
CA THR A 8 5.64 -3.96 6.30
C THR A 8 4.16 -3.62 6.39
N LEU A 9 3.71 -2.65 5.59
CA LEU A 9 2.33 -2.21 5.48
C LEU A 9 1.66 -2.85 4.27
N VAL A 10 0.44 -3.37 4.43
CA VAL A 10 -0.34 -3.92 3.32
C VAL A 10 -1.64 -3.14 3.14
N THR A 11 -1.94 -2.73 1.91
CA THR A 11 -3.20 -2.06 1.55
C THR A 11 -4.25 -3.09 1.16
N LEU A 12 -5.05 -3.56 2.11
CA LEU A 12 -6.04 -4.61 1.89
C LEU A 12 -7.35 -4.09 1.28
N GLY A 13 -8.00 -4.91 0.46
CA GLY A 13 -9.34 -4.62 -0.05
C GLY A 13 -9.79 -5.62 -1.09
N LEU A 14 -10.89 -6.35 -0.81
CA LEU A 14 -11.44 -7.40 -1.66
C LEU A 14 -12.45 -6.87 -2.70
N ALA A 15 -12.15 -5.70 -3.27
CA ALA A 15 -12.85 -5.20 -4.45
C ALA A 15 -11.95 -4.22 -5.20
N GLY A 16 -12.12 -4.16 -6.53
CA GLY A 16 -11.48 -3.16 -7.38
C GLY A 16 -11.97 -1.74 -7.07
N GLY A 17 -11.13 -0.74 -7.30
CA GLY A 17 -11.50 0.68 -7.16
C GLY A 17 -11.57 1.22 -5.73
N GLN A 18 -11.26 0.43 -4.70
CA GLN A 18 -11.31 0.85 -3.29
C GLN A 18 -10.19 1.81 -2.88
N GLY A 19 -9.19 2.04 -3.72
CA GLY A 19 -8.11 2.98 -3.47
C GLY A 19 -6.82 2.37 -2.95
N LYS A 20 -6.65 1.05 -2.96
CA LYS A 20 -5.43 0.36 -2.49
C LYS A 20 -4.16 0.95 -3.08
N SER A 21 -3.99 0.79 -4.39
CA SER A 21 -2.80 1.30 -5.11
C SER A 21 -2.62 2.81 -4.98
N THR A 22 -3.73 3.58 -4.93
CA THR A 22 -3.68 5.04 -4.74
C THR A 22 -3.13 5.40 -3.35
N VAL A 23 -3.65 4.76 -2.30
CA VAL A 23 -3.20 5.02 -0.91
C VAL A 23 -1.76 4.56 -0.73
N ALA A 24 -1.39 3.37 -1.24
CA ALA A 24 -0.02 2.87 -1.25
C ALA A 24 0.94 3.88 -1.90
N LEU A 25 0.62 4.31 -3.12
CA LEU A 25 1.41 5.26 -3.89
C LEU A 25 1.59 6.61 -3.16
N MET A 26 0.48 7.21 -2.70
CA MET A 26 0.52 8.53 -2.04
C MET A 26 1.30 8.47 -0.74
N LEU A 27 1.11 7.43 0.07
CA LEU A 27 1.85 7.24 1.30
C LEU A 27 3.36 7.08 1.04
N GLY A 28 3.73 6.22 0.10
CA GLY A 28 5.15 5.99 -0.18
C GLY A 28 5.83 7.24 -0.75
N ARG A 29 5.17 7.99 -1.63
CA ARG A 29 5.69 9.29 -2.10
C ARG A 29 5.83 10.31 -0.97
N TYR A 30 4.86 10.39 -0.07
CA TYR A 30 4.92 11.25 1.09
C TYR A 30 6.13 10.91 1.97
N LEU A 31 6.32 9.63 2.30
CA LEU A 31 7.45 9.16 3.11
C LEU A 31 8.80 9.34 2.39
N GLY A 32 8.86 9.04 1.09
CA GLY A 32 10.07 9.22 0.28
C GLY A 32 10.55 10.67 0.22
N ARG A 33 9.64 11.65 0.16
CA ARG A 33 9.97 13.08 0.26
C ARG A 33 10.52 13.49 1.62
N LEU A 34 10.15 12.77 2.67
CA LEU A 34 10.73 12.93 4.02
C LEU A 34 12.11 12.24 4.15
N GLY A 35 12.66 11.68 3.09
CA GLY A 35 13.95 10.99 3.12
C GLY A 35 13.89 9.55 3.62
N ILE A 36 12.69 8.98 3.76
CA ILE A 36 12.49 7.60 4.19
C ILE A 36 12.58 6.68 2.97
N PRO A 37 13.54 5.71 2.90
CA PRO A 37 13.57 4.73 1.83
C PRO A 37 12.34 3.82 1.87
N VAL A 38 11.59 3.80 0.77
CA VAL A 38 10.34 3.03 0.62
C VAL A 38 10.54 1.94 -0.43
N LEU A 39 10.26 0.68 -0.06
CA LEU A 39 10.13 -0.40 -1.02
C LEU A 39 8.64 -0.67 -1.27
N PHE A 40 8.18 -0.43 -2.47
CA PHE A 40 6.88 -0.90 -2.93
C PHE A 40 6.95 -2.33 -3.46
N ILE A 41 5.88 -3.08 -3.26
CA ILE A 41 5.69 -4.40 -3.85
C ILE A 41 4.33 -4.41 -4.53
N ASP A 42 4.33 -4.48 -5.85
CA ASP A 42 3.11 -4.62 -6.64
C ASP A 42 2.77 -6.12 -6.75
N ALA A 43 1.80 -6.56 -5.96
CA ALA A 43 1.35 -7.95 -5.94
C ALA A 43 0.04 -8.18 -6.72
N ASP A 44 -0.43 -7.16 -7.45
CA ASP A 44 -1.58 -7.26 -8.33
C ASP A 44 -1.12 -7.60 -9.77
N PRO A 45 -1.59 -8.69 -10.38
CA PRO A 45 -1.30 -9.00 -11.80
C PRO A 45 -1.71 -7.87 -12.76
N GLN A 46 -2.62 -6.98 -12.37
CA GLN A 46 -2.99 -5.80 -13.18
C GLN A 46 -1.88 -4.72 -13.22
N SER A 47 -0.82 -4.85 -12.43
CA SER A 47 0.38 -4.02 -12.44
C SER A 47 0.09 -2.51 -12.29
N SER A 48 -0.96 -2.16 -11.54
CA SER A 48 -1.41 -0.77 -11.41
C SER A 48 -0.36 0.10 -10.73
N LEU A 49 0.23 -0.37 -9.63
CA LEU A 49 1.24 0.37 -8.89
C LEU A 49 2.53 0.52 -9.71
N THR A 50 2.94 -0.52 -10.44
CA THR A 50 4.08 -0.52 -11.38
C THR A 50 3.90 0.56 -12.44
N SER A 51 2.71 0.63 -13.05
CA SER A 51 2.34 1.65 -14.03
C SER A 51 2.36 3.06 -13.43
N PHE A 52 1.76 3.25 -12.25
CA PHE A 52 1.67 4.55 -11.57
C PHE A 52 3.05 5.09 -11.18
N LEU A 53 3.99 4.22 -10.83
CA LEU A 53 5.38 4.59 -10.54
C LEU A 53 6.22 4.77 -11.81
N GLY A 54 5.73 4.34 -12.96
CA GLY A 54 6.42 4.48 -14.25
C GLY A 54 7.65 3.61 -14.40
N VAL A 55 7.74 2.55 -13.62
CA VAL A 55 8.80 1.55 -13.73
C VAL A 55 8.53 0.67 -14.95
N LYS A 56 9.53 0.52 -15.80
CA LYS A 56 9.47 -0.37 -16.97
C LYS A 56 10.20 -1.66 -16.64
N VAL A 57 9.47 -2.77 -16.68
CA VAL A 57 10.06 -4.09 -16.53
C VAL A 57 10.95 -4.36 -17.74
N GLN A 58 12.25 -4.58 -17.50
CA GLN A 58 13.20 -4.88 -18.55
C GLN A 58 13.18 -6.38 -18.86
N PRO A 59 13.42 -6.80 -20.11
CA PRO A 59 13.60 -8.20 -20.43
C PRO A 59 14.67 -8.85 -19.54
N ASN A 60 14.39 -10.05 -19.02
CA ASN A 60 15.25 -10.81 -18.11
C ASN A 60 15.50 -10.19 -16.72
N THR A 61 14.79 -9.13 -16.34
CA THR A 61 14.79 -8.64 -14.96
C THR A 61 13.70 -9.40 -14.19
N PRO A 62 14.01 -9.99 -13.04
CA PRO A 62 13.00 -10.68 -12.23
C PRO A 62 11.90 -9.70 -11.79
N THR A 63 10.68 -10.22 -11.72
CA THR A 63 9.53 -9.53 -11.15
C THR A 63 9.09 -10.23 -9.87
N LEU A 64 8.00 -9.81 -9.28
CA LEU A 64 7.44 -10.49 -8.11
C LEU A 64 7.12 -11.96 -8.39
N LEU A 65 6.81 -12.33 -9.64
CA LEU A 65 6.56 -13.72 -10.03
C LEU A 65 7.76 -14.62 -9.69
N GLU A 66 8.96 -14.28 -10.15
CA GLU A 66 10.17 -15.05 -9.89
C GLU A 66 10.52 -15.05 -8.40
N VAL A 67 10.38 -13.89 -7.74
CA VAL A 67 10.61 -13.77 -6.29
C VAL A 67 9.75 -14.74 -5.48
N ILE A 68 8.47 -14.89 -5.82
CA ILE A 68 7.55 -15.77 -5.10
C ILE A 68 7.74 -17.24 -5.50
N THR A 69 8.04 -17.50 -6.78
CA THR A 69 7.98 -18.85 -7.34
C THR A 69 9.31 -19.57 -7.43
N GLN A 70 10.42 -18.89 -7.20
CA GLN A 70 11.78 -19.44 -7.24
C GLN A 70 12.47 -19.29 -5.88
N SER A 71 13.50 -20.11 -5.64
CA SER A 71 14.32 -20.00 -4.42
C SER A 71 15.17 -18.74 -4.42
N GLU A 72 15.61 -18.29 -3.21
CA GLU A 72 16.52 -17.13 -3.08
C GLU A 72 17.82 -17.34 -3.84
N GLU A 73 18.36 -18.57 -3.89
CA GLU A 73 19.59 -18.91 -4.60
C GLU A 73 19.46 -18.71 -6.11
N LYS A 74 18.28 -19.05 -6.66
CA LYS A 74 18.03 -18.89 -8.11
C LYS A 74 17.66 -17.46 -8.47
N THR A 75 16.87 -16.82 -7.65
CA THR A 75 16.42 -15.43 -7.86
C THR A 75 16.56 -14.66 -6.55
N PRO A 76 17.74 -14.11 -6.26
CA PRO A 76 17.90 -13.21 -5.14
C PRO A 76 16.92 -12.04 -5.26
N LEU A 77 16.16 -11.78 -4.19
CA LEU A 77 15.11 -10.75 -4.24
C LEU A 77 15.68 -9.37 -4.60
N ILE A 78 16.90 -9.08 -4.20
CA ILE A 78 17.58 -7.80 -4.52
C ILE A 78 17.64 -7.53 -6.03
N ASN A 79 17.70 -8.57 -6.87
CA ASN A 79 17.74 -8.44 -8.33
C ASN A 79 16.39 -8.02 -8.95
N ALA A 80 15.29 -8.14 -8.19
CA ALA A 80 13.97 -7.71 -8.62
C ALA A 80 13.64 -6.26 -8.20
N ILE A 81 14.53 -5.61 -7.46
CA ILE A 81 14.31 -4.23 -6.98
C ILE A 81 14.73 -3.25 -8.06
N ALA A 82 13.77 -2.47 -8.53
CA ALA A 82 13.99 -1.39 -9.48
C ALA A 82 13.87 -0.03 -8.78
N PRO A 83 14.76 0.95 -9.06
CA PRO A 83 14.57 2.32 -8.62
C PRO A 83 13.39 2.95 -9.37
N VAL A 84 12.63 3.79 -8.69
CA VAL A 84 11.56 4.57 -9.32
C VAL A 84 12.19 5.77 -10.04
N PRO A 85 11.87 6.00 -11.34
CA PRO A 85 12.47 7.09 -12.10
C PRO A 85 12.02 8.46 -11.60
N ASP A 86 12.90 9.43 -11.63
CA ASP A 86 12.57 10.83 -11.42
C ASP A 86 11.58 11.34 -12.49
N VAL A 87 10.82 12.35 -12.14
CA VAL A 87 9.80 12.92 -13.03
C VAL A 87 10.13 14.36 -13.39
N GLN A 88 10.02 14.71 -14.66
CA GLN A 88 10.08 16.09 -15.13
C GLN A 88 8.66 16.69 -15.04
N LEU A 89 8.50 17.73 -14.25
CA LEU A 89 7.25 18.49 -14.15
C LEU A 89 7.57 19.95 -14.43
N ASP A 90 7.07 20.46 -15.56
CA ASP A 90 7.43 21.78 -16.06
C ASP A 90 8.96 21.96 -16.13
N ASN A 91 9.51 22.93 -15.38
CA ASN A 91 10.93 23.25 -15.35
C ASN A 91 11.66 22.67 -14.13
N ARG A 92 11.08 21.69 -13.43
CA ARG A 92 11.67 21.09 -12.23
C ARG A 92 11.69 19.57 -12.30
N THR A 93 12.70 18.98 -11.68
CA THR A 93 12.79 17.54 -11.47
C THR A 93 12.19 17.19 -10.11
N ILE A 94 11.20 16.28 -10.10
CA ILE A 94 10.69 15.67 -8.88
C ILE A 94 11.49 14.40 -8.64
N SER A 95 12.28 14.40 -7.59
CA SER A 95 13.15 13.28 -7.27
C SER A 95 12.39 12.14 -6.56
N ASN A 96 12.63 10.93 -7.02
CA ASN A 96 12.14 9.68 -6.43
C ASN A 96 13.30 8.83 -5.86
N ALA A 97 14.44 9.43 -5.49
CA ALA A 97 15.65 8.74 -5.04
C ALA A 97 15.45 7.76 -3.86
N ASN A 98 14.40 7.98 -3.04
CA ASN A 98 14.05 7.11 -1.90
C ASN A 98 12.94 6.10 -2.24
N LEU A 99 12.54 5.95 -3.50
CA LEU A 99 11.47 5.07 -3.91
C LEU A 99 12.01 3.91 -4.74
N PHE A 100 11.63 2.70 -4.34
CA PHE A 100 12.03 1.44 -4.99
C PHE A 100 10.80 0.57 -5.18
N LEU A 101 10.81 -0.30 -6.17
CA LEU A 101 9.69 -1.18 -6.50
C LEU A 101 10.18 -2.58 -6.85
N ILE A 102 9.51 -3.60 -6.32
CA ILE A 102 9.45 -4.93 -6.94
C ILE A 102 8.22 -4.92 -7.85
N PRO A 103 8.39 -4.92 -9.17
CA PRO A 103 7.29 -4.77 -10.12
C PRO A 103 6.49 -6.06 -10.27
N SER A 104 5.23 -5.90 -10.65
CA SER A 104 4.36 -6.94 -11.19
C SER A 104 4.48 -7.01 -12.71
N ASP A 105 4.05 -8.15 -13.27
CA ASP A 105 3.78 -8.35 -14.69
C ASP A 105 2.55 -9.25 -14.91
N ASP A 106 2.13 -9.38 -16.15
CA ASP A 106 0.96 -10.21 -16.53
C ASP A 106 1.14 -11.70 -16.16
N GLY A 107 2.39 -12.16 -16.01
CA GLY A 107 2.72 -13.52 -15.60
C GLY A 107 2.45 -13.81 -14.13
N LEU A 108 2.32 -12.77 -13.29
CA LEU A 108 2.17 -12.92 -11.84
C LEU A 108 0.92 -13.74 -11.45
N GLU A 109 -0.11 -13.75 -12.27
CA GLU A 109 -1.31 -14.59 -12.04
C GLU A 109 -0.96 -16.08 -11.88
N ASN A 110 0.08 -16.56 -12.59
CA ASN A 110 0.56 -17.93 -12.50
C ASN A 110 1.15 -18.29 -11.11
N ALA A 111 1.53 -17.30 -10.31
CA ALA A 111 2.00 -17.54 -8.96
C ALA A 111 0.93 -18.19 -8.07
N ASN A 112 -0.36 -17.92 -8.31
CA ASN A 112 -1.45 -18.52 -7.54
C ASN A 112 -1.41 -20.08 -7.58
N TYR A 113 -1.09 -20.69 -8.73
CA TYR A 113 -0.98 -22.15 -8.85
C TYR A 113 0.17 -22.71 -8.01
N LYS A 114 1.32 -22.04 -8.00
CA LYS A 114 2.47 -22.47 -7.21
C LYS A 114 2.24 -22.23 -5.71
N LEU A 115 1.66 -21.11 -5.35
CA LEU A 115 1.30 -20.82 -3.98
C LEU A 115 0.29 -21.84 -3.42
N ALA A 116 -0.72 -22.23 -4.21
CA ALA A 116 -1.71 -23.23 -3.83
C ALA A 116 -1.08 -24.59 -3.46
N SER A 117 -0.01 -24.98 -4.15
CA SER A 117 0.66 -26.29 -3.95
C SER A 117 1.71 -26.27 -2.83
N SER A 118 2.09 -25.11 -2.30
CA SER A 118 3.25 -24.99 -1.40
C SER A 118 2.99 -25.33 0.07
N GLY A 119 1.72 -25.34 0.51
CA GLY A 119 1.34 -25.55 1.93
C GLY A 119 1.78 -24.43 2.90
N ILE A 120 2.71 -23.55 2.49
CA ILE A 120 3.24 -22.43 3.28
C ILE A 120 2.99 -21.07 2.59
N SER A 121 2.03 -21.02 1.67
CA SER A 121 1.76 -19.85 0.82
C SER A 121 1.64 -18.52 1.59
N LEU A 122 1.03 -18.57 2.77
CA LEU A 122 0.81 -17.40 3.63
C LEU A 122 2.11 -16.64 3.99
N PHE A 123 3.23 -17.34 4.14
CA PHE A 123 4.48 -16.76 4.64
C PHE A 123 5.56 -16.56 3.57
N ILE A 124 5.33 -16.97 2.32
CA ILE A 124 6.36 -16.94 1.28
C ILE A 124 6.90 -15.53 1.09
N LEU A 125 6.03 -14.54 0.86
CA LEU A 125 6.48 -13.16 0.64
C LEU A 125 7.22 -12.61 1.87
N ARG A 126 6.70 -12.85 3.08
CA ARG A 126 7.37 -12.42 4.32
C ARG A 126 8.78 -12.97 4.43
N ASN A 127 8.95 -14.28 4.19
CA ASN A 127 10.25 -14.94 4.28
C ASN A 127 11.24 -14.39 3.23
N ARG A 128 10.73 -14.09 2.02
CA ARG A 128 11.54 -13.50 0.94
C ARG A 128 11.99 -12.07 1.27
N LEU A 129 11.19 -11.29 2.00
CA LEU A 129 11.52 -9.92 2.39
C LEU A 129 12.53 -9.84 3.52
N GLN A 130 12.64 -10.88 4.37
CA GLN A 130 13.44 -10.87 5.59
C GLN A 130 14.90 -10.41 5.37
N PRO A 131 15.65 -10.92 4.36
CA PRO A 131 17.07 -10.56 4.20
C PRO A 131 17.30 -9.08 3.86
N ILE A 132 16.32 -8.40 3.27
CA ILE A 132 16.48 -7.03 2.76
C ILE A 132 15.72 -5.98 3.55
N ALA A 133 14.84 -6.40 4.48
CA ALA A 133 13.91 -5.48 5.16
C ALA A 133 14.64 -4.28 5.79
N ASN A 134 15.79 -4.51 6.43
CA ASN A 134 16.55 -3.47 7.12
C ASN A 134 17.18 -2.41 6.20
N ASN A 135 17.13 -2.59 4.88
CA ASN A 135 17.63 -1.61 3.92
C ASN A 135 16.61 -0.48 3.65
N PHE A 136 15.38 -0.63 4.16
CA PHE A 136 14.27 0.31 3.94
C PHE A 136 13.72 0.83 5.26
N GLY A 137 13.11 2.00 5.23
CA GLY A 137 12.36 2.55 6.36
C GLY A 137 10.95 1.96 6.45
N VAL A 138 10.37 1.61 5.30
CA VAL A 138 9.06 0.97 5.20
C VAL A 138 8.95 0.14 3.93
N ILE A 139 8.22 -0.97 4.02
CA ILE A 139 7.81 -1.79 2.86
C ILE A 139 6.30 -1.64 2.70
N ILE A 140 5.81 -1.35 1.49
CA ILE A 140 4.38 -1.19 1.19
C ILE A 140 3.98 -2.22 0.14
N VAL A 141 3.06 -3.11 0.49
CA VAL A 141 2.55 -4.16 -0.40
C VAL A 141 1.16 -3.79 -0.89
N ASP A 142 0.97 -3.82 -2.20
CA ASP A 142 -0.33 -3.59 -2.87
C ASP A 142 -0.86 -4.91 -3.45
N PRO A 143 -1.77 -5.62 -2.76
CA PRO A 143 -2.28 -6.91 -3.18
C PRO A 143 -3.41 -6.81 -4.20
N PRO A 144 -3.73 -7.92 -4.93
CA PRO A 144 -4.88 -7.96 -5.82
C PRO A 144 -6.21 -7.76 -5.07
N PRO A 145 -7.28 -7.35 -5.79
CA PRO A 145 -8.59 -7.06 -5.18
C PRO A 145 -9.44 -8.29 -4.90
N GLU A 146 -8.91 -9.48 -5.07
CA GLU A 146 -9.63 -10.75 -4.96
C GLU A 146 -9.06 -11.63 -3.85
N ARG A 147 -9.85 -12.62 -3.44
CA ARG A 147 -9.42 -13.61 -2.45
C ARG A 147 -8.57 -14.70 -3.13
N SER A 148 -7.30 -14.41 -3.34
CA SER A 148 -6.32 -15.28 -4.00
C SER A 148 -5.16 -15.64 -3.07
N HIS A 149 -4.32 -16.59 -3.48
CA HIS A 149 -3.08 -16.92 -2.74
C HIS A 149 -2.09 -15.74 -2.74
N LEU A 150 -2.09 -14.89 -3.79
CA LEU A 150 -1.34 -13.63 -3.81
C LEU A 150 -1.82 -12.68 -2.72
N ALA A 151 -3.14 -12.52 -2.54
CA ALA A 151 -3.69 -11.71 -1.46
C ALA A 151 -3.34 -12.29 -0.08
N GLN A 152 -3.37 -13.61 0.08
CA GLN A 152 -3.02 -14.28 1.34
C GLN A 152 -1.53 -14.10 1.69
N THR A 153 -0.60 -14.31 0.74
CA THR A 153 0.84 -14.12 1.00
C THR A 153 1.17 -12.65 1.25
N SER A 154 0.45 -11.73 0.62
CA SER A 154 0.56 -10.29 0.89
C SER A 154 0.09 -9.96 2.31
N LEU A 155 -1.07 -10.46 2.73
CA LEU A 155 -1.58 -10.33 4.10
C LEU A 155 -0.56 -10.85 5.11
N GLY A 156 0.00 -12.04 4.85
CA GLY A 156 1.00 -12.70 5.70
C GLY A 156 2.33 -11.95 5.79
N ALA A 157 2.67 -11.13 4.80
CA ALA A 157 3.87 -10.31 4.84
C ALA A 157 3.73 -9.10 5.78
N GLY A 158 2.49 -8.65 6.07
CA GLY A 158 2.23 -7.40 6.77
C GLY A 158 2.37 -7.44 8.28
N ASP A 159 3.05 -6.46 8.85
CA ASP A 159 3.01 -6.14 10.28
C ASP A 159 1.85 -5.19 10.58
N LYS A 160 1.48 -4.36 9.60
CA LYS A 160 0.35 -3.43 9.66
C LYS A 160 -0.51 -3.57 8.42
N TRP A 161 -1.82 -3.49 8.61
CA TRP A 161 -2.79 -3.51 7.53
C TRP A 161 -3.60 -2.23 7.53
N ILE A 162 -3.84 -1.66 6.36
CA ILE A 162 -4.81 -0.59 6.15
C ILE A 162 -5.85 -1.04 5.16
N ILE A 163 -7.09 -0.61 5.36
CA ILE A 163 -8.19 -0.95 4.46
C ILE A 163 -8.77 0.34 3.88
N PRO A 164 -8.35 0.75 2.69
CA PRO A 164 -9.08 1.76 1.94
C PRO A 164 -10.45 1.21 1.52
N ALA A 165 -11.50 1.98 1.73
CA ALA A 165 -12.85 1.61 1.36
C ALA A 165 -13.60 2.82 0.79
N GLU A 166 -14.14 2.69 -0.43
CA GLU A 166 -14.88 3.78 -1.06
C GLU A 166 -16.06 4.22 -0.17
N ALA A 167 -16.22 5.52 0.03
CA ALA A 167 -17.24 6.09 0.93
C ALA A 167 -18.67 5.96 0.36
N ASN A 168 -19.06 4.71 0.03
CA ASN A 168 -20.36 4.31 -0.49
C ASN A 168 -20.73 2.89 -0.03
N VAL A 169 -21.92 2.42 -0.38
CA VAL A 169 -22.43 1.08 0.00
C VAL A 169 -21.51 -0.06 -0.45
N LYS A 170 -20.94 0.02 -1.65
CA LYS A 170 -20.01 -1.01 -2.16
C LYS A 170 -18.73 -1.07 -1.34
N GLY A 171 -18.22 0.10 -0.91
CA GLY A 171 -17.05 0.16 -0.05
C GLY A 171 -17.29 -0.42 1.33
N VAL A 172 -18.46 -0.18 1.94
CA VAL A 172 -18.85 -0.82 3.21
C VAL A 172 -18.90 -2.34 3.07
N GLN A 173 -19.48 -2.86 1.98
CA GLN A 173 -19.51 -4.31 1.70
C GLN A 173 -18.11 -4.89 1.48
N SER A 174 -17.24 -4.15 0.77
CA SER A 174 -15.84 -4.56 0.57
C SER A 174 -15.08 -4.60 1.89
N LEU A 175 -15.30 -3.62 2.78
CA LEU A 175 -14.71 -3.58 4.11
C LEU A 175 -15.08 -4.84 4.91
N VAL A 176 -16.36 -5.19 4.97
CA VAL A 176 -16.82 -6.40 5.70
C VAL A 176 -16.10 -7.65 5.19
N ARG A 177 -16.09 -7.87 3.86
CA ARG A 177 -15.41 -9.03 3.26
C ARG A 177 -13.91 -9.06 3.55
N THR A 178 -13.27 -7.89 3.56
CA THR A 178 -11.84 -7.78 3.85
C THR A 178 -11.55 -8.10 5.31
N LEU A 179 -12.40 -7.65 6.24
CA LEU A 179 -12.28 -7.99 7.66
C LEU A 179 -12.52 -9.48 7.92
N GLU A 180 -13.41 -10.14 7.19
CA GLU A 180 -13.60 -11.59 7.24
C GLU A 180 -12.31 -12.33 6.84
N LEU A 181 -11.63 -11.89 5.76
CA LEU A 181 -10.33 -12.45 5.36
C LEU A 181 -9.29 -12.26 6.45
N VAL A 182 -9.18 -11.04 7.00
CA VAL A 182 -8.24 -10.75 8.10
C VAL A 182 -8.53 -11.66 9.29
N LYS A 183 -9.78 -11.76 9.71
CA LYS A 183 -10.20 -12.60 10.85
C LYS A 183 -9.88 -14.08 10.66
N GLU A 184 -10.02 -14.60 9.45
CA GLU A 184 -9.70 -15.99 9.12
C GLU A 184 -8.21 -16.31 9.32
N PHE A 185 -7.31 -15.41 8.87
CA PHE A 185 -5.87 -15.62 8.93
C PHE A 185 -5.20 -15.06 10.19
N GLN A 186 -5.87 -14.19 10.95
CA GLN A 186 -5.34 -13.55 12.16
C GLN A 186 -4.72 -14.55 13.18
N PRO A 187 -5.29 -15.75 13.42
CA PRO A 187 -4.67 -16.70 14.35
C PRO A 187 -3.28 -17.17 13.94
N ALA A 188 -2.99 -17.19 12.63
CA ALA A 188 -1.67 -17.55 12.10
C ALA A 188 -0.72 -16.33 12.04
N LEU A 189 -1.22 -15.11 12.23
CA LEU A 189 -0.50 -13.85 12.06
C LEU A 189 -0.48 -13.01 13.35
N PRO A 190 0.09 -13.51 14.45
CA PRO A 190 0.05 -12.83 15.75
C PRO A 190 0.83 -11.51 15.78
N TYR A 191 1.69 -11.27 14.79
CA TYR A 191 2.48 -10.05 14.61
C TYR A 191 1.76 -8.96 13.82
N GLY A 192 0.73 -9.33 13.04
CA GLY A 192 0.00 -8.40 12.20
C GLY A 192 -1.14 -7.71 12.96
N SER A 193 -1.42 -6.46 12.63
CA SER A 193 -2.54 -5.71 13.23
C SER A 193 -3.15 -4.73 12.24
N LEU A 194 -4.47 -4.51 12.35
CA LEU A 194 -5.15 -3.46 11.59
C LEU A 194 -4.73 -2.09 12.12
N LEU A 195 -4.16 -1.26 11.26
CA LEU A 195 -3.79 0.11 11.57
C LEU A 195 -4.99 1.05 11.44
N GLY A 196 -5.85 0.81 10.46
CA GLY A 196 -7.08 1.58 10.30
C GLY A 196 -7.77 1.40 8.96
N VAL A 197 -8.93 2.04 8.86
CA VAL A 197 -9.76 2.12 7.65
C VAL A 197 -9.71 3.53 7.10
N VAL A 198 -9.42 3.68 5.81
CA VAL A 198 -9.35 4.96 5.10
C VAL A 198 -10.59 5.10 4.21
N PRO A 199 -11.59 5.92 4.57
CA PRO A 199 -12.69 6.21 3.65
C PRO A 199 -12.16 6.89 2.40
N PHE A 200 -12.40 6.30 1.24
CA PHE A 200 -11.85 6.72 -0.04
C PHE A 200 -12.90 7.33 -0.96
N ARG A 201 -12.52 8.33 -1.77
CA ARG A 201 -13.44 9.07 -2.66
C ARG A 201 -14.67 9.63 -1.94
N ALA A 202 -14.46 10.24 -0.78
CA ALA A 202 -15.52 10.92 -0.06
C ALA A 202 -16.04 12.12 -0.87
N LYS A 203 -17.33 12.10 -1.20
CA LYS A 203 -18.00 13.15 -1.98
C LYS A 203 -18.52 14.25 -1.08
N TRP A 204 -18.20 15.50 -1.44
CA TRP A 204 -18.65 16.69 -0.73
C TRP A 204 -19.44 17.60 -1.65
N THR A 205 -20.40 18.33 -1.06
CA THR A 205 -21.12 19.42 -1.72
C THR A 205 -20.92 20.68 -0.89
N GLY A 206 -20.14 21.60 -1.43
CA GLY A 206 -19.65 22.74 -0.65
C GLY A 206 -18.77 22.27 0.52
N VAL A 207 -19.11 22.64 1.74
CA VAL A 207 -18.35 22.33 2.96
C VAL A 207 -18.84 21.06 3.70
N ASN A 208 -19.83 20.36 3.16
CA ASN A 208 -20.43 19.20 3.82
C ASN A 208 -20.28 17.92 2.98
N PRO A 209 -20.06 16.75 3.62
CA PRO A 209 -20.14 15.48 2.93
C PRO A 209 -21.56 15.23 2.42
N THR A 210 -21.69 14.58 1.27
CA THR A 210 -23.00 14.14 0.80
C THR A 210 -23.62 13.18 1.82
N LYS A 211 -24.98 13.09 1.85
CA LYS A 211 -25.68 12.18 2.76
C LYS A 211 -25.19 10.74 2.64
N ALA A 212 -24.98 10.26 1.41
CA ALA A 212 -24.49 8.90 1.15
C ALA A 212 -23.07 8.68 1.71
N THR A 213 -22.16 9.65 1.49
CA THR A 213 -20.81 9.62 2.04
C THR A 213 -20.82 9.57 3.57
N LYS A 214 -21.59 10.47 4.20
CA LYS A 214 -21.72 10.54 5.68
C LYS A 214 -22.20 9.22 6.25
N SER A 215 -23.33 8.70 5.75
CA SER A 215 -23.88 7.42 6.25
C SER A 215 -22.92 6.23 6.03
N SER A 216 -22.16 6.22 4.93
CA SER A 216 -21.19 5.15 4.67
C SER A 216 -20.00 5.20 5.63
N ILE A 217 -19.47 6.41 5.92
CA ILE A 217 -18.37 6.58 6.89
C ILE A 217 -18.84 6.22 8.31
N GLU A 218 -20.06 6.62 8.69
CA GLU A 218 -20.64 6.24 9.96
C GLU A 218 -20.77 4.71 10.09
N ALA A 219 -21.30 4.04 9.06
CA ALA A 219 -21.40 2.57 9.02
C ALA A 219 -20.03 1.88 9.10
N MET A 220 -19.00 2.40 8.41
CA MET A 220 -17.62 1.88 8.55
C MET A 220 -17.14 2.00 10.00
N GLY A 221 -17.36 3.15 10.65
CA GLY A 221 -16.99 3.38 12.05
C GLY A 221 -17.74 2.48 13.05
N GLU A 222 -19.01 2.13 12.76
CA GLU A 222 -19.75 1.14 13.56
C GLU A 222 -19.18 -0.28 13.44
N ILE A 223 -18.64 -0.63 12.27
CA ILE A 223 -18.06 -1.96 12.01
C ILE A 223 -16.70 -2.13 12.68
N VAL A 224 -15.80 -1.13 12.60
CA VAL A 224 -14.41 -1.28 13.05
C VAL A 224 -14.08 -0.57 14.36
N GLY A 225 -14.96 0.29 14.85
CA GLY A 225 -14.67 1.23 15.94
C GLY A 225 -14.13 2.57 15.40
N LYS A 226 -14.54 3.66 16.07
CA LYS A 226 -14.16 5.02 15.65
C LYS A 226 -12.65 5.27 15.73
N GLU A 227 -11.98 4.59 16.62
CA GLU A 227 -10.54 4.66 16.86
C GLU A 227 -9.70 4.12 15.69
N LEU A 228 -10.28 3.24 14.88
CA LEU A 228 -9.64 2.70 13.67
C LEU A 228 -10.02 3.47 12.40
N MET A 229 -10.86 4.50 12.52
CA MET A 229 -11.21 5.34 11.37
C MET A 229 -10.14 6.41 11.14
N LEU A 230 -9.54 6.38 9.97
CA LEU A 230 -8.58 7.38 9.50
C LEU A 230 -9.28 8.52 8.76
N PRO A 231 -8.67 9.70 8.63
CA PRO A 231 -9.23 10.77 7.81
C PRO A 231 -9.54 10.30 6.39
N HIS A 232 -10.67 10.77 5.87
CA HIS A 232 -11.13 10.38 4.54
C HIS A 232 -10.34 11.08 3.43
N ILE A 233 -10.14 10.37 2.32
CA ILE A 233 -9.60 10.92 1.08
C ILE A 233 -10.76 11.40 0.21
N LEU A 234 -10.74 12.69 -0.16
CA LEU A 234 -11.78 13.31 -0.98
C LEU A 234 -11.79 12.74 -2.40
N GLU A 235 -12.96 12.72 -3.03
CA GLU A 235 -13.04 12.57 -4.50
C GLU A 235 -12.53 13.86 -5.14
N SER A 236 -11.40 13.75 -5.86
CA SER A 236 -10.78 14.89 -6.53
C SER A 236 -10.03 14.44 -7.78
N ASP A 237 -10.17 15.21 -8.86
CA ASP A 237 -9.40 14.98 -10.09
C ASP A 237 -7.90 15.26 -9.90
N VAL A 238 -7.53 16.00 -8.85
CA VAL A 238 -6.11 16.23 -8.51
C VAL A 238 -5.39 14.91 -8.25
N TYR A 239 -6.01 13.94 -7.58
CA TYR A 239 -5.40 12.62 -7.37
C TYR A 239 -5.18 11.88 -8.70
N LYS A 240 -6.14 11.94 -9.63
CA LYS A 240 -6.00 11.35 -10.98
C LYS A 240 -4.86 12.03 -11.75
N ASN A 241 -4.81 13.36 -11.70
CA ASN A 241 -3.76 14.14 -12.37
C ASN A 241 -2.39 13.85 -11.75
N ALA A 242 -2.29 13.75 -10.42
CA ALA A 242 -1.07 13.40 -9.73
C ALA A 242 -0.56 11.99 -10.11
N ILE A 243 -1.46 11.01 -10.22
CA ILE A 243 -1.13 9.65 -10.70
C ILE A 243 -0.64 9.71 -12.15
N ASN A 244 -1.39 10.36 -13.05
CA ASN A 244 -1.06 10.42 -14.49
C ASN A 244 0.28 11.13 -14.74
N GLN A 245 0.59 12.17 -13.97
CA GLN A 245 1.84 12.91 -14.05
C GLN A 245 2.94 12.31 -13.17
N ARG A 246 2.65 11.25 -12.41
CA ARG A 246 3.59 10.55 -11.51
C ARG A 246 4.18 11.45 -10.42
N VAL A 247 3.39 12.37 -9.92
CA VAL A 247 3.75 13.34 -8.86
C VAL A 247 2.79 13.24 -7.68
N SER A 248 2.99 14.09 -6.68
CA SER A 248 2.10 14.20 -5.52
C SER A 248 1.10 15.35 -5.68
N PRO A 249 -0.02 15.39 -4.96
CA PRO A 249 -0.94 16.53 -4.95
C PRO A 249 -0.26 17.85 -4.59
N SER A 250 0.71 17.85 -3.68
CA SER A 250 1.48 19.05 -3.34
C SER A 250 2.32 19.58 -4.49
N ASP A 251 2.82 18.71 -5.39
CA ASP A 251 3.55 19.11 -6.58
C ASP A 251 2.66 19.85 -7.58
N LEU A 252 1.35 19.60 -7.51
CA LEU A 252 0.29 20.28 -8.29
C LEU A 252 -0.32 21.49 -7.53
N GLY A 253 0.33 21.96 -6.47
CA GLY A 253 -0.13 23.11 -5.69
C GLY A 253 -1.31 22.82 -4.74
N GLN A 254 -1.60 21.56 -4.43
CA GLN A 254 -2.71 21.12 -3.59
C GLN A 254 -2.27 20.32 -2.35
N PRO A 255 -1.39 20.91 -1.48
CA PRO A 255 -0.84 20.18 -0.33
C PRO A 255 -1.90 19.74 0.69
N GLY A 256 -3.00 20.48 0.82
CA GLY A 256 -4.10 20.13 1.73
C GLY A 256 -4.75 18.76 1.44
N LEU A 257 -4.68 18.27 0.21
CA LEU A 257 -5.17 16.94 -0.14
C LEU A 257 -4.29 15.81 0.40
N GLU A 258 -3.09 16.11 0.88
CA GLU A 258 -2.21 15.11 1.50
C GLU A 258 -2.44 14.93 3.00
N TYR A 259 -3.32 15.74 3.62
CA TYR A 259 -3.61 15.63 5.05
C TYR A 259 -3.97 14.19 5.51
N PRO A 260 -4.86 13.44 4.85
CA PRO A 260 -5.14 12.07 5.26
C PRO A 260 -3.91 11.14 5.21
N ILE A 261 -3.01 11.40 4.27
CA ILE A 261 -1.77 10.64 4.12
C ILE A 261 -0.76 11.01 5.20
N SER A 262 -0.66 12.29 5.57
CA SER A 262 0.21 12.72 6.66
C SER A 262 -0.21 12.11 8.01
N VAL A 263 -1.52 12.05 8.29
CA VAL A 263 -2.04 11.37 9.50
C VAL A 263 -1.71 9.88 9.48
N LEU A 264 -1.88 9.20 8.34
CA LEU A 264 -1.52 7.81 8.18
C LEU A 264 -0.01 7.58 8.43
N ALA A 265 0.84 8.43 7.86
CA ALA A 265 2.28 8.41 8.09
C ALA A 265 2.63 8.61 9.58
N HIS A 266 1.93 9.55 10.24
CA HIS A 266 2.09 9.78 11.68
C HIS A 266 1.73 8.55 12.52
N GLN A 267 0.67 7.83 12.17
CA GLN A 267 0.30 6.59 12.86
C GLN A 267 1.32 5.45 12.64
N LEU A 268 2.07 5.46 11.53
CA LEU A 268 3.18 4.54 11.30
C LEU A 268 4.44 4.91 12.08
N LYS A 269 4.58 6.16 12.54
CA LYS A 269 5.77 6.66 13.22
C LYS A 269 6.32 5.75 14.32
N PRO A 270 5.50 5.17 15.23
CA PRO A 270 6.01 4.27 16.25
C PRO A 270 6.60 2.96 15.71
N ALA A 271 6.21 2.56 14.50
CA ALA A 271 6.68 1.33 13.84
C ALA A 271 7.87 1.57 12.91
N LEU A 272 8.16 2.84 12.54
CA LEU A 272 9.31 3.19 11.71
C LEU A 272 10.60 3.06 12.52
N ALA A 273 11.71 2.79 11.83
CA ALA A 273 13.02 2.82 12.45
C ALA A 273 13.25 4.19 13.11
N GLU A 274 13.88 4.22 14.30
CA GLU A 274 14.02 5.44 15.11
C GLU A 274 14.66 6.61 14.33
N GLN A 275 15.62 6.30 13.47
CA GLN A 275 16.27 7.30 12.60
C GLN A 275 15.30 8.05 11.69
N TYR A 276 14.20 7.40 11.27
CA TYR A 276 13.19 7.97 10.38
C TYR A 276 11.98 8.54 11.13
N ALA A 277 11.70 8.05 12.34
CA ALA A 277 10.56 8.49 13.13
C ALA A 277 10.58 10.00 13.44
N LYS A 278 11.76 10.61 13.49
CA LYS A 278 11.96 12.04 13.73
C LYS A 278 11.60 12.92 12.52
N LEU A 279 11.60 12.35 11.32
CA LEU A 279 11.32 13.09 10.07
C LEU A 279 9.83 13.36 9.86
N ILE A 280 8.96 12.56 10.47
CA ILE A 280 7.51 12.74 10.34
C ILE A 280 7.07 13.89 11.25
N PRO A 281 6.52 14.99 10.69
CA PRO A 281 6.08 16.13 11.48
C PRO A 281 5.07 15.72 12.56
N THR A 282 5.16 16.31 13.73
CA THR A 282 4.09 16.25 14.73
C THR A 282 2.99 17.19 14.21
N GLU A 283 1.83 16.65 13.88
CA GLU A 283 0.69 17.50 13.58
C GLU A 283 0.36 18.31 14.83
N THR A 284 0.43 19.62 14.71
CA THR A 284 -0.23 20.54 15.65
C THR A 284 -1.73 20.39 15.36
N VAL A 285 -2.45 19.77 16.30
CA VAL A 285 -3.91 19.67 16.33
C VAL A 285 -4.53 21.07 16.36
#